data_d679ea277de932f9b679eee127cda441
#
_entry.id   d679ea277de932f9b679eee127cda441
#
_cell.length_a   1.000
_cell.length_b   1.000
_cell.length_c   1.000
_cell.angle_alpha   90.00
_cell.angle_beta   90.00
_cell.angle_gamma   90.00
#
_symmetry.space_group_name_H-M   'P 1'
#
loop_
_entity.id
_entity.type
_entity.pdbx_description
1 polymer ?
#
loop_
_entity_poly.entity_id
_entity_poly.type
_entity_poly.pdbx_seq_one_letter_code
_entity_poly.pdbx_strand_id
1 'polypeptide(L)'
;MELRAARAAARRRVSAYTTTVTAVGFALLVLAAPAAARVAGRDPAPVLLLAALVLAAELMPLELGRPGTRDSTTMSQPFAFALVLGWGTPAGVVALGACSALADLAGGKAARKVLFNSAQLAIAVGVAGAVYD
;
A
#
# COMPACT_ATOMS: atom_id res chain seq x y z
N MET A 1 -18.22 17.92 -30.53
CA MET A 1 -16.79 17.58 -30.73
C MET A 1 -15.96 17.84 -29.48
N GLU A 2 -16.14 18.93 -28.77
CA GLU A 2 -15.42 19.33 -27.56
C GLU A 2 -15.53 18.35 -26.39
N LEU A 3 -16.70 17.78 -26.13
CA LEU A 3 -16.90 16.80 -25.04
C LEU A 3 -16.08 15.51 -25.23
N ARG A 4 -15.86 15.08 -26.46
CA ARG A 4 -15.02 13.90 -26.75
C ARG A 4 -13.54 14.21 -26.51
N ALA A 5 -13.08 15.38 -26.92
CA ALA A 5 -11.71 15.83 -26.68
C ALA A 5 -11.43 16.02 -25.18
N ALA A 6 -12.35 16.63 -24.43
CA ALA A 6 -12.24 16.79 -22.98
C ALA A 6 -12.17 15.44 -22.24
N ARG A 7 -13.01 14.47 -22.63
CA ARG A 7 -12.97 13.10 -22.05
C ARG A 7 -11.67 12.37 -22.38
N ALA A 8 -11.13 12.53 -23.57
CA ALA A 8 -9.86 11.93 -23.95
C ALA A 8 -8.69 12.54 -23.18
N ALA A 9 -8.68 13.86 -22.99
CA ALA A 9 -7.68 14.55 -22.17
C ALA A 9 -7.74 14.13 -20.69
N ALA A 10 -8.95 14.02 -20.13
CA ALA A 10 -9.14 13.54 -18.75
C ALA A 10 -8.64 12.09 -18.58
N ARG A 11 -8.95 11.19 -19.51
CA ARG A 11 -8.45 9.81 -19.49
C ARG A 11 -6.93 9.73 -19.53
N ARG A 12 -6.27 10.55 -20.36
CA ARG A 12 -4.81 10.62 -20.45
C ARG A 12 -4.18 11.08 -19.12
N ARG A 13 -4.76 12.10 -18.47
CA ARG A 13 -4.28 12.60 -17.17
C ARG A 13 -4.41 11.54 -16.09
N VAL A 14 -5.54 10.85 -16.00
CA VAL A 14 -5.76 9.77 -15.03
C VAL A 14 -4.79 8.61 -15.29
N SER A 15 -4.58 8.23 -16.55
CA SER A 15 -3.64 7.17 -16.91
C SER A 15 -2.21 7.54 -16.53
N ALA A 16 -1.77 8.78 -16.84
CA ALA A 16 -0.44 9.27 -16.49
C ALA A 16 -0.23 9.28 -14.96
N TYR A 17 -1.20 9.81 -14.21
CA TYR A 17 -1.18 9.80 -12.74
C TYR A 17 -1.04 8.39 -12.18
N THR A 18 -1.91 7.47 -12.62
CA THR A 18 -1.88 6.08 -12.15
C THR A 18 -0.54 5.41 -12.46
N THR A 19 0.01 5.61 -13.65
CA THR A 19 1.30 5.04 -14.04
C THR A 19 2.43 5.62 -13.19
N THR A 20 2.46 6.93 -12.98
CA THR A 20 3.50 7.59 -12.17
C THR A 20 3.46 7.11 -10.73
N VAL A 21 2.29 7.10 -10.10
CA VAL A 21 2.14 6.61 -8.71
C VAL A 21 2.58 5.15 -8.60
N THR A 22 2.16 4.30 -9.54
CA THR A 22 2.56 2.88 -9.54
C THR A 22 4.07 2.73 -9.69
N ALA A 23 4.70 3.46 -10.61
CA ALA A 23 6.14 3.38 -10.83
C ALA A 23 6.94 3.87 -9.61
N VAL A 24 6.57 5.00 -9.03
CA VAL A 24 7.23 5.55 -7.83
C VAL A 24 7.08 4.63 -6.63
N GLY A 25 5.86 4.14 -6.36
CA GLY A 25 5.60 3.25 -5.23
C GLY A 25 6.31 1.91 -5.38
N PHE A 26 6.37 1.36 -6.60
CA PHE A 26 7.10 0.12 -6.87
C PHE A 26 8.61 0.31 -6.71
N ALA A 27 9.17 1.42 -7.20
CA ALA A 27 10.57 1.75 -6.99
C ALA A 27 10.89 1.86 -5.49
N LEU A 28 10.02 2.51 -4.71
CA LEU A 28 10.15 2.61 -3.26
C LEU A 28 10.16 1.24 -2.59
N LEU A 29 9.25 0.34 -2.97
CA LEU A 29 9.20 -1.04 -2.46
C LEU A 29 10.49 -1.81 -2.76
N VAL A 30 10.99 -1.73 -3.98
CA VAL A 30 12.23 -2.40 -4.39
C VAL A 30 13.44 -1.86 -3.62
N LEU A 31 13.52 -0.53 -3.45
CA LEU A 31 14.62 0.10 -2.71
C LEU A 31 14.55 -0.19 -1.19
N ALA A 32 13.36 -0.31 -0.63
CA ALA A 32 13.15 -0.61 0.79
C ALA A 32 13.37 -2.11 1.12
N ALA A 33 13.14 -3.00 0.17
CA ALA A 33 13.16 -4.45 0.39
C ALA A 33 14.44 -4.99 1.04
N PRO A 34 15.67 -4.60 0.63
CA PRO A 34 16.88 -5.11 1.25
C PRO A 34 17.04 -4.68 2.72
N ALA A 35 16.62 -3.46 3.04
CA ALA A 35 16.66 -2.95 4.41
C ALA A 35 15.62 -3.66 5.30
N ALA A 36 14.40 -3.83 4.81
CA ALA A 36 13.35 -4.57 5.49
C ALA A 36 13.74 -6.04 5.73
N ALA A 37 14.35 -6.71 4.75
CA ALA A 37 14.83 -8.07 4.89
C ALA A 37 15.90 -8.21 5.98
N ARG A 38 16.84 -7.26 6.06
CA ARG A 38 17.87 -7.25 7.12
C ARG A 38 17.27 -7.09 8.52
N VAL A 39 16.27 -6.24 8.64
CA VAL A 39 15.55 -6.03 9.89
C VAL A 39 14.79 -7.28 10.31
N ALA A 40 14.05 -7.88 9.40
CA ALA A 40 13.31 -9.12 9.63
C ALA A 40 14.26 -10.29 9.99
N GLY A 41 15.47 -10.31 9.44
CA GLY A 41 16.48 -11.33 9.80
C GLY A 41 17.09 -11.15 11.18
N ARG A 42 17.12 -9.91 11.72
CA ARG A 42 17.67 -9.62 13.06
C ARG A 42 16.65 -9.86 14.16
N ASP A 43 15.41 -9.53 13.93
CA ASP A 43 14.33 -9.58 14.92
C ASP A 43 13.04 -10.16 14.28
N PRO A 44 13.06 -11.46 13.91
CA PRO A 44 12.00 -12.03 13.07
C PRO A 44 10.65 -12.12 13.78
N ALA A 45 10.60 -12.44 15.06
CA ALA A 45 9.35 -12.73 15.75
C ALA A 45 8.39 -11.53 15.78
N PRO A 46 8.76 -10.34 16.31
CA PRO A 46 7.85 -9.20 16.34
C PRO A 46 7.61 -8.61 14.96
N VAL A 47 8.60 -8.60 14.06
CA VAL A 47 8.42 -8.10 12.69
C VAL A 47 7.40 -8.95 11.93
N LEU A 48 7.51 -10.27 11.99
CA LEU A 48 6.56 -11.19 11.35
C LEU A 48 5.18 -11.14 12.00
N LEU A 49 5.11 -10.99 13.33
CA LEU A 49 3.84 -10.82 14.04
C LEU A 49 3.10 -9.56 13.56
N LEU A 50 3.78 -8.41 13.51
CA LEU A 50 3.16 -7.17 13.03
C LEU A 50 2.81 -7.24 11.55
N ALA A 51 3.64 -7.85 10.71
CA ALA A 51 3.33 -8.07 9.31
C ALA A 51 2.09 -8.99 9.14
N ALA A 52 1.97 -10.03 9.95
CA ALA A 52 0.78 -10.88 9.97
C ALA A 52 -0.49 -10.11 10.40
N LEU A 53 -0.38 -9.20 11.36
CA LEU A 53 -1.48 -8.33 11.77
C LEU A 53 -1.86 -7.32 10.66
N VAL A 54 -0.88 -6.77 9.93
CA VAL A 54 -1.13 -5.96 8.74
C VAL A 54 -1.91 -6.77 7.71
N LEU A 55 -1.46 -7.98 7.40
CA LEU A 55 -2.13 -8.86 6.44
C LEU A 55 -3.55 -9.23 6.88
N ALA A 56 -3.72 -9.62 8.13
CA ALA A 56 -5.05 -9.95 8.68
C ALA A 56 -6.00 -8.76 8.58
N ALA A 57 -5.54 -7.55 8.90
CA ALA A 57 -6.34 -6.33 8.80
C ALA A 57 -6.69 -5.97 7.34
N GLU A 58 -5.79 -6.23 6.38
CA GLU A 58 -6.06 -6.04 4.95
C GLU A 58 -7.08 -7.07 4.41
N LEU A 59 -7.04 -8.30 4.93
CA LEU A 59 -7.99 -9.37 4.54
C LEU A 59 -9.37 -9.20 5.16
N MET A 60 -9.51 -8.39 6.21
CA MET A 60 -10.75 -8.15 6.95
C MET A 60 -11.17 -6.68 6.85
N PRO A 61 -11.54 -6.19 5.65
CA PRO A 61 -11.96 -4.81 5.50
C PRO A 61 -13.25 -4.53 6.30
N LEU A 62 -13.27 -3.44 7.03
CA LEU A 62 -14.46 -2.98 7.72
C LEU A 62 -15.37 -2.25 6.72
N GLU A 63 -16.58 -2.77 6.55
CA GLU A 63 -17.63 -2.09 5.79
C GLU A 63 -18.18 -0.94 6.64
N LEU A 64 -17.87 0.30 6.27
CA LEU A 64 -18.46 1.49 6.85
C LEU A 64 -19.86 1.66 6.24
N GLY A 65 -20.84 0.98 6.88
CA GLY A 65 -22.16 0.76 6.36
C GLY A 65 -23.01 2.00 6.14
N ARG A 66 -22.97 2.55 4.93
CA ARG A 66 -24.15 3.20 4.36
C ARG A 66 -24.74 2.24 3.32
N PRO A 67 -26.07 1.94 3.38
CA PRO A 67 -26.71 1.12 2.35
C PRO A 67 -26.46 1.74 0.96
N GLY A 68 -25.76 1.01 0.09
CA GLY A 68 -25.49 1.42 -1.29
C GLY A 68 -24.10 2.00 -1.57
N THR A 69 -23.24 2.21 -0.58
CA THR A 69 -21.83 2.58 -0.80
C THR A 69 -20.93 1.42 -0.39
N ARG A 70 -20.06 0.98 -1.31
CA ARG A 70 -19.01 -0.03 -1.03
C ARG A 70 -17.75 0.66 -0.48
N ASP A 71 -17.91 1.52 0.52
CA ASP A 71 -16.77 2.15 1.18
C ASP A 71 -16.26 1.19 2.25
N SER A 72 -15.19 0.48 1.93
CA SER A 72 -14.45 -0.35 2.88
C SER A 72 -13.15 0.35 3.27
N THR A 73 -12.83 0.36 4.55
CA THR A 73 -11.53 0.79 5.06
C THR A 73 -10.82 -0.36 5.76
N THR A 74 -9.51 -0.35 5.77
CA THR A 74 -8.71 -1.35 6.47
C THR A 74 -8.07 -0.73 7.70
N MET A 75 -7.91 -1.52 8.76
CA MET A 75 -7.25 -1.11 10.02
C MET A 75 -5.77 -1.54 10.06
N SER A 76 -5.14 -1.67 8.90
CA SER A 76 -3.75 -2.13 8.79
C SER A 76 -2.71 -1.06 9.12
N GLN A 77 -3.05 0.21 8.96
CA GLN A 77 -2.13 1.33 9.15
C GLN A 77 -1.49 1.41 10.54
N PRO A 78 -2.19 1.23 11.67
CA PRO A 78 -1.55 1.25 12.99
C PRO A 78 -0.43 0.23 13.14
N PHE A 79 -0.60 -0.97 12.58
CA PHE A 79 0.42 -2.02 12.63
C PHE A 79 1.62 -1.70 11.71
N ALA A 80 1.37 -1.11 10.55
CA ALA A 80 2.42 -0.64 9.66
C ALA A 80 3.22 0.50 10.31
N PHE A 81 2.56 1.44 10.99
CA PHE A 81 3.25 2.48 11.76
C PHE A 81 4.02 1.92 12.95
N ALA A 82 3.53 0.90 13.63
CA ALA A 82 4.29 0.21 14.67
C ALA A 82 5.59 -0.38 14.10
N LEU A 83 5.57 -0.91 12.89
CA LEU A 83 6.79 -1.37 12.20
C LEU A 83 7.73 -0.20 11.86
N VAL A 84 7.21 0.93 11.41
CA VAL A 84 8.03 2.14 11.16
C VAL A 84 8.72 2.59 12.44
N LEU A 85 7.97 2.72 13.53
CA LEU A 85 8.48 3.22 14.80
C LEU A 85 9.49 2.26 15.47
N GLY A 86 9.28 0.95 15.33
CA GLY A 86 10.14 -0.06 15.94
C GLY A 86 11.36 -0.44 15.12
N TRP A 87 11.23 -0.47 13.80
CA TRP A 87 12.25 -1.02 12.89
C TRP A 87 12.56 -0.16 11.67
N GLY A 88 12.00 1.04 11.62
CA GLY A 88 12.27 2.03 10.58
C GLY A 88 11.34 1.94 9.38
N THR A 89 11.33 3.02 8.62
CA THR A 89 10.47 3.23 7.43
C THR A 89 10.47 2.07 6.44
N PRO A 90 11.60 1.43 6.08
CA PRO A 90 11.60 0.33 5.12
C PRO A 90 10.75 -0.87 5.55
N ALA A 91 10.71 -1.19 6.85
CA ALA A 91 9.91 -2.31 7.36
C ALA A 91 8.41 -2.07 7.17
N GLY A 92 7.92 -0.88 7.52
CA GLY A 92 6.53 -0.49 7.33
C GLY A 92 6.12 -0.42 5.87
N VAL A 93 6.96 0.17 5.01
CA VAL A 93 6.73 0.30 3.56
C VAL A 93 6.55 -1.08 2.92
N VAL A 94 7.48 -2.00 3.18
CA VAL A 94 7.43 -3.34 2.58
C VAL A 94 6.28 -4.16 3.15
N ALA A 95 6.06 -4.12 4.47
CA ALA A 95 4.98 -4.87 5.09
C ALA A 95 3.61 -4.42 4.56
N LEU A 96 3.30 -3.12 4.57
CA LEU A 96 2.01 -2.64 4.12
C LEU A 96 1.83 -2.84 2.60
N GLY A 97 2.83 -2.50 1.80
CA GLY A 97 2.76 -2.66 0.35
C GLY A 97 2.58 -4.12 -0.08
N ALA A 98 3.35 -5.05 0.51
CA ALA A 98 3.25 -6.47 0.18
C ALA A 98 1.95 -7.11 0.70
N CYS A 99 1.55 -6.82 1.95
CA CYS A 99 0.33 -7.36 2.52
C CYS A 99 -0.92 -6.87 1.80
N SER A 100 -0.96 -5.59 1.42
CA SER A 100 -2.05 -5.03 0.61
C SER A 100 -2.12 -5.69 -0.77
N ALA A 101 -0.97 -5.92 -1.43
CA ALA A 101 -0.94 -6.63 -2.70
C ALA A 101 -1.47 -8.06 -2.56
N LEU A 102 -1.06 -8.80 -1.53
CA LEU A 102 -1.53 -10.17 -1.26
C LEU A 102 -3.03 -10.20 -0.98
N ALA A 103 -3.54 -9.29 -0.15
CA ALA A 103 -4.96 -9.21 0.16
C ALA A 103 -5.81 -8.89 -1.08
N ASP A 104 -5.36 -7.94 -1.90
CA ASP A 104 -6.03 -7.56 -3.14
C ASP A 104 -6.04 -8.69 -4.17
N LEU A 105 -4.94 -9.46 -4.27
CA LEU A 105 -4.87 -10.66 -5.12
C LEU A 105 -5.81 -11.75 -4.61
N ALA A 106 -5.83 -12.00 -3.30
CA ALA A 106 -6.75 -12.96 -2.69
C ALA A 106 -8.22 -12.56 -2.90
N GLY A 107 -8.51 -11.25 -2.91
CA GLY A 107 -9.83 -10.70 -3.24
C GLY A 107 -10.18 -10.69 -4.72
N GLY A 108 -9.32 -11.24 -5.60
CA GLY A 108 -9.58 -11.33 -7.04
C GLY A 108 -9.54 -9.99 -7.78
N LYS A 109 -8.89 -8.98 -7.23
CA LYS A 109 -8.76 -7.68 -7.89
C LYS A 109 -7.85 -7.76 -9.12
N ALA A 110 -8.16 -6.97 -10.15
CA ALA A 110 -7.32 -6.89 -11.34
C ALA A 110 -5.90 -6.40 -11.01
N ALA A 111 -4.88 -7.01 -11.61
CA ALA A 111 -3.46 -6.74 -11.34
C ALA A 111 -3.10 -5.25 -11.34
N ARG A 112 -3.69 -4.46 -12.26
CA ARG A 112 -3.48 -3.01 -12.31
C ARG A 112 -3.96 -2.29 -11.04
N LYS A 113 -5.08 -2.74 -10.44
CA LYS A 113 -5.58 -2.17 -9.19
C LYS A 113 -4.71 -2.58 -8.02
N VAL A 114 -4.27 -3.84 -7.98
CA VAL A 114 -3.35 -4.36 -6.97
C VAL A 114 -2.07 -3.53 -6.94
N LEU A 115 -1.42 -3.37 -8.09
CA LEU A 115 -0.18 -2.60 -8.19
C LEU A 115 -0.36 -1.14 -7.78
N PHE A 116 -1.44 -0.50 -8.20
CA PHE A 116 -1.72 0.88 -7.84
C PHE A 116 -1.98 1.05 -6.33
N ASN A 117 -2.81 0.20 -5.74
CA ASN A 117 -3.14 0.26 -4.31
C ASN A 117 -1.89 0.03 -3.44
N SER A 118 -1.13 -1.02 -3.74
CA SER A 118 0.12 -1.34 -3.05
C SER A 118 1.13 -0.19 -3.14
N ALA A 119 1.31 0.38 -4.33
CA ALA A 119 2.20 1.51 -4.56
C ALA A 119 1.76 2.77 -3.79
N GLN A 120 0.47 3.07 -3.78
CA GLN A 120 -0.10 4.21 -3.06
C GLN A 120 0.16 4.11 -1.55
N LEU A 121 -0.09 2.93 -0.97
CA LEU A 121 0.14 2.67 0.46
C LEU A 121 1.63 2.71 0.81
N ALA A 122 2.49 2.16 -0.04
CA ALA A 122 3.94 2.23 0.13
C ALA A 122 4.44 3.69 0.15
N ILE A 123 3.94 4.54 -0.77
CA ILE A 123 4.27 5.96 -0.79
C ILE A 123 3.78 6.65 0.48
N ALA A 124 2.55 6.39 0.90
CA ALA A 124 1.97 7.01 2.08
C ALA A 124 2.79 6.72 3.35
N VAL A 125 3.15 5.45 3.57
CA VAL A 125 4.00 5.06 4.70
C VAL A 125 5.42 5.59 4.55
N GLY A 126 5.97 5.58 3.33
CA GLY A 126 7.30 6.11 3.06
C GLY A 126 7.42 7.60 3.35
N VAL A 127 6.43 8.39 2.95
CA VAL A 127 6.39 9.83 3.25
C VAL A 127 6.21 10.06 4.75
N ALA A 128 5.30 9.33 5.40
CA ALA A 128 5.08 9.46 6.84
C ALA A 128 6.33 9.08 7.64
N GLY A 129 7.03 8.02 7.26
CA GLY A 129 8.28 7.61 7.87
C GLY A 129 9.39 8.63 7.68
N ALA A 130 9.55 9.17 6.47
CA ALA A 130 10.55 10.22 6.17
C ALA A 130 10.31 11.54 6.92
N VAL A 131 9.09 11.80 7.37
CA VAL A 131 8.79 12.96 8.23
C VAL A 131 9.14 12.68 9.70
N TYR A 132 9.10 11.40 10.09
CA TYR A 132 9.38 10.95 11.45
C TYR A 132 10.89 10.80 11.72
N ASP A 133 11.67 10.31 10.74
CA ASP A 133 13.13 10.12 10.81
C ASP A 133 13.89 11.45 10.80
#